data_679bfba3725f06a2deccaa91a1b36add
#
_entry.id   679bfba3725f06a2deccaa91a1b36add
#
_cell.length_a   1.000
_cell.length_b   1.000
_cell.length_c   1.000
_cell.angle_alpha   90.00
_cell.angle_beta   90.00
_cell.angle_gamma   90.00
#
_symmetry.space_group_name_H-M   'P 1'
#
loop_
_entity.id
_entity.type
_entity.pdbx_description
1 polymer ?
#
loop_
_entity_poly.entity_id
_entity_poly.type
_entity_poly.pdbx_seq_one_letter_code
_entity_poly.pdbx_strand_id
1 'polypeptide(L)'
;YTRDKKPIYAKDLKAEGPMTVLLKDAIRPNVTQTLENNPAIIHGGPFANIAHGCNSVIATKAALKLSDYVITEAGFGADLGAEKFIDIKCRKSGLKPDCVVIVATIRALKMHGGVKKDELKKENLDALKKGLANLERHINNTRKFGIPVAVAVNHFASDSNKEVNFLIDFCKNFGVDISLCTHWSDGGNGTKDLASTVVKICNKSKNTFRYLYEDKLPLFKKIEKIGQEIYHASEVVADTKVRNQLKDFEKKGYGKLPICVAKTQYSFSTDPSLKGAPTGHVLPVREVRLSSGAEFIVVICGEIMTMPGLPERPAAENIKVNKDGEVEGLF
;
A
#
# COMPACT_ATOMS: atom_id res chain seq x y z
N TYR A 1 4.02 -17.32 -26.24
CA TYR A 1 5.25 -17.84 -26.84
C TYR A 1 4.91 -18.69 -28.08
N THR A 2 5.76 -18.63 -29.09
CA THR A 2 5.74 -19.58 -30.21
C THR A 2 6.14 -20.99 -29.75
N ARG A 3 6.00 -22.00 -30.64
CA ARG A 3 6.52 -23.37 -30.39
C ARG A 3 8.02 -23.35 -30.12
N ASP A 4 8.76 -22.44 -30.76
CA ASP A 4 10.22 -22.25 -30.58
C ASP A 4 10.54 -21.35 -29.34
N LYS A 5 9.60 -21.16 -28.45
CA LYS A 5 9.73 -20.35 -27.21
C LYS A 5 10.09 -18.88 -27.43
N LYS A 6 9.83 -18.30 -28.59
CA LYS A 6 9.93 -16.86 -28.81
C LYS A 6 8.73 -16.13 -28.20
N PRO A 7 8.92 -15.00 -27.50
CA PRO A 7 7.80 -14.25 -26.93
C PRO A 7 6.90 -13.69 -28.03
N ILE A 8 5.59 -13.70 -27.79
CA ILE A 8 4.57 -13.08 -28.63
C ILE A 8 3.94 -11.93 -27.80
N TYR A 9 3.85 -10.76 -28.38
CA TYR A 9 3.30 -9.56 -27.78
C TYR A 9 1.97 -9.17 -28.44
N ALA A 10 1.19 -8.31 -27.82
CA ALA A 10 -0.07 -7.79 -28.36
C ALA A 10 0.12 -7.18 -29.76
N LYS A 11 1.22 -6.48 -30.00
CA LYS A 11 1.59 -5.91 -31.31
C LYS A 11 1.76 -6.99 -32.40
N ASP A 12 2.27 -8.17 -32.05
CA ASP A 12 2.46 -9.26 -33.02
C ASP A 12 1.12 -9.84 -33.45
N LEU A 13 0.09 -9.71 -32.61
CA LEU A 13 -1.29 -10.08 -32.86
C LEU A 13 -2.10 -8.94 -33.52
N LYS A 14 -1.50 -7.75 -33.66
CA LYS A 14 -2.17 -6.51 -34.10
C LYS A 14 -3.40 -6.18 -33.24
N ALA A 15 -3.35 -6.51 -31.94
CA ALA A 15 -4.48 -6.38 -31.01
C ALA A 15 -4.50 -5.02 -30.30
N GLU A 16 -3.46 -4.21 -30.38
CA GLU A 16 -3.32 -2.93 -29.68
C GLU A 16 -4.38 -1.91 -30.11
N GLY A 17 -4.73 -1.86 -31.40
CA GLY A 17 -5.75 -0.96 -31.92
C GLY A 17 -7.14 -1.27 -31.34
N PRO A 18 -7.68 -2.48 -31.52
CA PRO A 18 -8.97 -2.89 -30.91
C PRO A 18 -8.99 -2.73 -29.39
N MET A 19 -7.92 -3.08 -28.68
CA MET A 19 -7.83 -2.89 -27.22
C MET A 19 -7.89 -1.42 -26.84
N THR A 20 -7.22 -0.54 -27.57
CA THR A 20 -7.25 0.91 -27.33
C THR A 20 -8.65 1.48 -27.52
N VAL A 21 -9.38 1.03 -28.55
CA VAL A 21 -10.77 1.44 -28.78
C VAL A 21 -11.68 1.05 -27.62
N LEU A 22 -11.57 -0.20 -27.15
CA LEU A 22 -12.36 -0.69 -26.00
C LEU A 22 -12.04 0.07 -24.69
N LEU A 23 -10.81 0.48 -24.51
CA LEU A 23 -10.35 1.16 -23.30
C LEU A 23 -10.40 2.70 -23.40
N LYS A 24 -10.82 3.25 -24.52
CA LYS A 24 -10.78 4.70 -24.81
C LYS A 24 -11.41 5.56 -23.71
N ASP A 25 -12.56 5.17 -23.21
CA ASP A 25 -13.25 5.92 -22.16
C ASP A 25 -12.75 5.52 -20.76
N ALA A 26 -12.42 4.25 -20.56
CA ALA A 26 -11.92 3.75 -19.29
C ALA A 26 -10.56 4.35 -18.90
N ILE A 27 -9.75 4.84 -19.85
CA ILE A 27 -8.45 5.46 -19.57
C ILE A 27 -8.55 6.89 -19.02
N ARG A 28 -9.75 7.47 -19.03
CA ARG A 28 -9.99 8.81 -18.50
C ARG A 28 -10.31 8.76 -17.01
N PRO A 29 -9.56 9.50 -16.15
CA PRO A 29 -9.93 9.59 -14.74
C PRO A 29 -11.32 10.18 -14.54
N ASN A 30 -12.05 9.63 -13.58
CA ASN A 30 -13.33 10.17 -13.15
C ASN A 30 -13.10 11.23 -12.08
N VAL A 31 -13.67 12.42 -12.27
CA VAL A 31 -13.72 13.46 -11.24
C VAL A 31 -15.07 13.38 -10.56
N THR A 32 -15.06 13.25 -9.24
CA THR A 32 -16.25 13.24 -8.42
C THR A 32 -16.13 14.27 -7.31
N GLN A 33 -17.23 14.53 -6.63
CA GLN A 33 -17.32 15.47 -5.52
C GLN A 33 -17.54 14.71 -4.21
N THR A 34 -16.78 15.06 -3.18
CA THR A 34 -17.01 14.52 -1.84
C THR A 34 -18.24 15.18 -1.20
N LEU A 35 -18.75 14.60 -0.11
CA LEU A 35 -19.88 15.18 0.66
C LEU A 35 -19.58 16.60 1.17
N GLU A 36 -18.32 16.97 1.32
CA GLU A 36 -17.86 18.29 1.72
C GLU A 36 -17.48 19.20 0.54
N ASN A 37 -17.93 18.86 -0.67
CA ASN A 37 -17.72 19.62 -1.89
C ASN A 37 -16.25 19.74 -2.33
N ASN A 38 -15.40 18.83 -1.94
CA ASN A 38 -14.03 18.76 -2.40
C ASN A 38 -13.91 17.86 -3.65
N PRO A 39 -13.04 18.17 -4.61
CA PRO A 39 -12.82 17.29 -5.76
C PRO A 39 -12.08 16.02 -5.35
N ALA A 40 -12.50 14.88 -5.90
CA ALA A 40 -11.79 13.62 -5.80
C ALA A 40 -11.65 13.00 -7.19
N ILE A 41 -10.47 12.47 -7.49
CA ILE A 41 -10.20 11.82 -8.77
C ILE A 41 -10.08 10.32 -8.53
N ILE A 42 -10.96 9.54 -9.18
CA ILE A 42 -11.01 8.10 -9.06
C ILE A 42 -10.61 7.49 -10.40
N HIS A 43 -9.56 6.69 -10.39
CA HIS A 43 -9.09 6.02 -11.60
C HIS A 43 -8.19 4.83 -11.32
N GLY A 44 -8.56 3.68 -11.87
CA GLY A 44 -7.90 2.41 -11.60
C GLY A 44 -8.12 1.95 -10.15
N GLY A 45 -7.99 0.67 -9.93
CA GLY A 45 -8.17 0.07 -8.60
C GLY A 45 -7.34 -1.21 -8.52
N PRO A 46 -6.00 -1.13 -8.73
CA PRO A 46 -5.18 -2.33 -8.69
C PRO A 46 -5.19 -2.90 -7.27
N PHE A 47 -5.43 -4.22 -7.16
CA PHE A 47 -5.47 -4.88 -5.88
C PHE A 47 -4.09 -4.85 -5.21
N ALA A 48 -4.02 -4.22 -4.04
CA ALA A 48 -2.75 -3.90 -3.37
C ALA A 48 -1.90 -5.11 -2.97
N ASN A 49 -2.45 -6.32 -2.98
CA ASN A 49 -1.70 -7.52 -2.67
C ASN A 49 -0.81 -7.99 -3.83
N ILE A 50 -1.28 -7.86 -5.07
CA ILE A 50 -0.59 -8.34 -6.28
C ILE A 50 -0.22 -7.22 -7.27
N ALA A 51 -0.49 -5.97 -6.91
CA ALA A 51 -0.15 -4.78 -7.68
C ALA A 51 0.24 -3.64 -6.73
N HIS A 52 0.44 -2.44 -7.27
CA HIS A 52 0.90 -1.29 -6.49
C HIS A 52 -0.18 -0.64 -5.59
N GLY A 53 -1.45 -1.05 -5.69
CA GLY A 53 -2.51 -0.74 -4.73
C GLY A 53 -2.80 0.74 -4.49
N CYS A 54 -2.71 1.57 -5.53
CA CYS A 54 -2.96 3.00 -5.43
C CYS A 54 -3.51 3.57 -6.75
N ASN A 55 -4.03 4.78 -6.71
CA ASN A 55 -4.60 5.48 -7.87
C ASN A 55 -3.61 5.53 -9.05
N SER A 56 -4.13 5.73 -10.26
CA SER A 56 -3.31 5.73 -11.48
C SER A 56 -2.33 6.90 -11.54
N VAL A 57 -1.27 6.72 -12.33
CA VAL A 57 -0.31 7.79 -12.64
C VAL A 57 -1.00 8.94 -13.37
N ILE A 58 -1.93 8.64 -14.27
CA ILE A 58 -2.68 9.65 -15.05
C ILE A 58 -3.47 10.54 -14.10
N ALA A 59 -4.25 9.95 -13.19
CA ALA A 59 -5.05 10.68 -12.22
C ALA A 59 -4.17 11.55 -11.30
N THR A 60 -3.08 10.99 -10.75
CA THR A 60 -2.18 11.73 -9.87
C THR A 60 -1.51 12.90 -10.59
N LYS A 61 -1.02 12.70 -11.84
CA LYS A 61 -0.43 13.79 -12.62
C LYS A 61 -1.45 14.85 -13.03
N ALA A 62 -2.70 14.47 -13.30
CA ALA A 62 -3.77 15.42 -13.55
C ALA A 62 -4.07 16.25 -12.29
N ALA A 63 -4.23 15.60 -11.14
CA ALA A 63 -4.45 16.27 -9.86
C ALA A 63 -3.36 17.28 -9.53
N LEU A 64 -2.09 16.93 -9.72
CA LEU A 64 -0.93 17.82 -9.48
C LEU A 64 -0.89 19.06 -10.40
N LYS A 65 -1.62 19.05 -11.53
CA LYS A 65 -1.78 20.21 -12.39
C LYS A 65 -2.95 21.10 -12.01
N LEU A 66 -3.88 20.57 -11.22
CA LEU A 66 -5.16 21.22 -10.90
C LEU A 66 -5.22 21.75 -9.46
N SER A 67 -4.27 21.38 -8.59
CA SER A 67 -4.29 21.74 -7.18
C SER A 67 -2.89 21.90 -6.60
N ASP A 68 -2.78 22.74 -5.55
CA ASP A 68 -1.53 23.01 -4.84
C ASP A 68 -1.08 21.81 -4.00
N TYR A 69 -2.03 21.02 -3.48
CA TYR A 69 -1.78 19.81 -2.71
C TYR A 69 -2.58 18.64 -3.27
N VAL A 70 -1.94 17.49 -3.40
CA VAL A 70 -2.56 16.23 -3.82
C VAL A 70 -2.33 15.18 -2.75
N ILE A 71 -3.41 14.61 -2.26
CA ILE A 71 -3.39 13.49 -1.31
C ILE A 71 -3.80 12.25 -2.07
N THR A 72 -3.00 11.19 -1.96
CA THR A 72 -3.28 9.89 -2.56
C THR A 72 -3.06 8.78 -1.55
N GLU A 73 -3.70 7.65 -1.76
CA GLU A 73 -3.54 6.49 -0.88
C GLU A 73 -2.38 5.59 -1.30
N ALA A 74 -1.97 4.73 -0.36
CA ALA A 74 -1.17 3.54 -0.61
C ALA A 74 -1.80 2.39 0.18
N GLY A 75 -2.32 1.38 -0.52
CA GLY A 75 -3.14 0.32 0.06
C GLY A 75 -2.40 -0.59 1.04
N PHE A 76 -3.09 -1.07 2.07
CA PHE A 76 -2.55 -1.87 3.18
C PHE A 76 -1.56 -1.13 4.10
N GLY A 77 -0.80 -1.86 4.89
CA GLY A 77 0.26 -1.28 5.72
C GLY A 77 1.38 -0.65 4.90
N ALA A 78 2.11 0.27 5.50
CA ALA A 78 3.18 0.99 4.81
C ALA A 78 4.32 0.08 4.30
N ASP A 79 4.49 -1.08 4.89
CA ASP A 79 5.43 -2.12 4.45
C ASP A 79 5.08 -2.73 3.09
N LEU A 80 3.81 -2.71 2.71
CA LEU A 80 3.31 -3.16 1.42
C LEU A 80 2.96 -1.97 0.52
N GLY A 81 2.05 -1.12 0.97
CA GLY A 81 1.50 -0.05 0.16
C GLY A 81 2.48 1.09 -0.10
N ALA A 82 3.10 1.64 0.92
CA ALA A 82 4.05 2.75 0.73
C ALA A 82 5.30 2.29 -0.02
N GLU A 83 5.83 1.09 0.25
CA GLU A 83 6.94 0.51 -0.50
C GLU A 83 6.61 0.42 -1.98
N LYS A 84 5.46 -0.19 -2.34
CA LYS A 84 5.03 -0.33 -3.75
C LYS A 84 4.72 1.02 -4.41
N PHE A 85 4.12 1.95 -3.67
CA PHE A 85 3.87 3.29 -4.16
C PHE A 85 5.19 3.96 -4.57
N ILE A 86 6.22 3.84 -3.75
CA ILE A 86 7.53 4.46 -3.98
C ILE A 86 8.32 3.67 -5.02
N ASP A 87 8.55 2.39 -4.81
CA ASP A 87 9.45 1.60 -5.67
C ASP A 87 8.82 1.17 -6.99
N ILE A 88 7.48 1.23 -7.14
CA ILE A 88 6.81 0.95 -8.42
C ILE A 88 6.26 2.24 -9.02
N LYS A 89 5.23 2.86 -8.40
CA LYS A 89 4.53 3.99 -9.00
C LYS A 89 5.43 5.22 -9.17
N CYS A 90 6.12 5.64 -8.11
CA CYS A 90 7.02 6.80 -8.18
C CYS A 90 8.18 6.56 -9.14
N ARG A 91 8.78 5.37 -9.09
CA ARG A 91 9.88 4.99 -10.00
C ARG A 91 9.49 5.09 -11.47
N LYS A 92 8.30 4.60 -11.83
CA LYS A 92 7.82 4.64 -13.22
C LYS A 92 7.34 6.01 -13.67
N SER A 93 6.81 6.82 -12.77
CA SER A 93 6.17 8.09 -13.08
C SER A 93 7.06 9.32 -12.90
N GLY A 94 8.17 9.18 -12.17
CA GLY A 94 9.03 10.29 -11.74
C GLY A 94 8.44 11.12 -10.60
N LEU A 95 7.32 10.68 -10.00
CA LEU A 95 6.71 11.34 -8.84
C LEU A 95 7.62 11.23 -7.61
N LYS A 96 7.57 12.24 -6.74
CA LYS A 96 8.31 12.28 -5.48
C LYS A 96 7.38 12.84 -4.41
N PRO A 97 6.91 12.02 -3.46
CA PRO A 97 6.07 12.51 -2.36
C PRO A 97 6.84 13.49 -1.47
N ASP A 98 6.16 14.54 -1.00
CA ASP A 98 6.73 15.53 -0.09
C ASP A 98 6.51 15.14 1.38
N CYS A 99 5.49 14.35 1.67
CA CYS A 99 5.16 13.85 3.00
C CYS A 99 4.46 12.50 2.90
N VAL A 100 4.67 11.64 3.88
CA VAL A 100 3.87 10.42 4.09
C VAL A 100 3.10 10.54 5.40
N VAL A 101 1.79 10.31 5.35
CA VAL A 101 0.95 10.20 6.54
C VAL A 101 0.72 8.73 6.85
N ILE A 102 1.19 8.28 8.00
CA ILE A 102 0.92 6.92 8.51
C ILE A 102 -0.35 6.99 9.36
N VAL A 103 -1.40 6.30 8.94
CA VAL A 103 -2.62 6.17 9.71
C VAL A 103 -2.44 5.07 10.76
N ALA A 104 -2.57 5.44 12.03
CA ALA A 104 -2.53 4.54 13.16
C ALA A 104 -3.88 4.48 13.87
N THR A 105 -4.22 3.33 14.44
CA THR A 105 -5.37 3.19 15.34
C THR A 105 -4.94 2.51 16.63
N ILE A 106 -5.47 2.94 17.75
CA ILE A 106 -5.20 2.31 19.05
C ILE A 106 -5.58 0.83 19.03
N ARG A 107 -6.70 0.49 18.35
CA ARG A 107 -7.15 -0.90 18.19
C ARG A 107 -6.12 -1.76 17.47
N ALA A 108 -5.57 -1.28 16.35
CA ALA A 108 -4.56 -2.03 15.60
C ALA A 108 -3.29 -2.21 16.42
N LEU A 109 -2.84 -1.19 17.14
CA LEU A 109 -1.66 -1.27 18.00
C LEU A 109 -1.89 -2.25 19.15
N LYS A 110 -3.04 -2.24 19.82
CA LYS A 110 -3.38 -3.24 20.85
C LYS A 110 -3.41 -4.66 20.27
N MET A 111 -3.96 -4.84 19.06
CA MET A 111 -3.95 -6.14 18.38
C MET A 111 -2.51 -6.61 18.10
N HIS A 112 -1.63 -5.72 17.68
CA HIS A 112 -0.19 -6.01 17.53
C HIS A 112 0.50 -6.27 18.87
N GLY A 113 -0.05 -5.76 19.97
CA GLY A 113 0.37 -6.05 21.34
C GLY A 113 -0.20 -7.35 21.93
N GLY A 114 -0.99 -8.10 21.14
CA GLY A 114 -1.50 -9.42 21.53
C GLY A 114 -2.97 -9.46 22.02
N VAL A 115 -3.70 -8.34 21.96
CA VAL A 115 -5.13 -8.31 22.34
C VAL A 115 -5.98 -8.95 21.25
N LYS A 116 -6.93 -9.80 21.64
CA LYS A 116 -7.89 -10.43 20.74
C LYS A 116 -8.89 -9.41 20.20
N LYS A 117 -9.45 -9.70 19.01
CA LYS A 117 -10.32 -8.77 18.27
C LYS A 117 -11.56 -8.34 19.05
N ASP A 118 -12.16 -9.23 19.82
CA ASP A 118 -13.35 -9.01 20.66
C ASP A 118 -13.07 -8.14 21.90
N GLU A 119 -11.80 -8.05 22.35
CA GLU A 119 -11.39 -7.29 23.51
C GLU A 119 -10.79 -5.90 23.21
N LEU A 120 -10.66 -5.54 21.93
CA LEU A 120 -9.99 -4.30 21.49
C LEU A 120 -10.67 -3.01 21.98
N LYS A 121 -11.93 -3.07 22.41
CA LYS A 121 -12.66 -1.93 22.97
C LYS A 121 -12.28 -1.60 24.41
N LYS A 122 -11.67 -2.54 25.15
CA LYS A 122 -11.24 -2.33 26.55
C LYS A 122 -9.90 -1.60 26.58
N GLU A 123 -9.73 -0.67 27.54
CA GLU A 123 -8.43 -0.03 27.78
C GLU A 123 -7.35 -1.08 28.09
N ASN A 124 -6.20 -0.96 27.41
CA ASN A 124 -5.05 -1.84 27.67
C ASN A 124 -3.73 -1.16 27.27
N LEU A 125 -3.17 -0.39 28.19
CA LEU A 125 -1.92 0.35 27.97
C LEU A 125 -0.72 -0.57 27.76
N ASP A 126 -0.65 -1.72 28.43
CA ASP A 126 0.47 -2.65 28.28
C ASP A 126 0.52 -3.27 26.89
N ALA A 127 -0.64 -3.64 26.37
CA ALA A 127 -0.74 -4.13 24.99
C ALA A 127 -0.44 -3.00 23.98
N LEU A 128 -0.97 -1.79 24.21
CA LEU A 128 -0.63 -0.64 23.39
C LEU A 128 0.88 -0.41 23.35
N LYS A 129 1.55 -0.39 24.51
CA LYS A 129 2.99 -0.24 24.60
C LYS A 129 3.77 -1.29 23.82
N LYS A 130 3.36 -2.57 23.91
CA LYS A 130 3.97 -3.65 23.12
C LYS A 130 3.75 -3.46 21.62
N GLY A 131 2.55 -3.00 21.23
CA GLY A 131 2.19 -2.80 19.82
C GLY A 131 2.87 -1.61 19.15
N LEU A 132 3.40 -0.65 19.92
CA LEU A 132 4.12 0.51 19.37
C LEU A 132 5.33 0.11 18.51
N ALA A 133 5.94 -1.04 18.76
CA ALA A 133 7.02 -1.55 17.90
C ALA A 133 6.60 -1.71 16.43
N ASN A 134 5.31 -1.99 16.18
CA ASN A 134 4.76 -2.03 14.82
C ASN A 134 4.76 -0.65 14.16
N LEU A 135 4.25 0.38 14.86
CA LEU A 135 4.22 1.75 14.36
C LEU A 135 5.65 2.29 14.15
N GLU A 136 6.53 2.07 15.11
CA GLU A 136 7.94 2.44 15.02
C GLU A 136 8.59 1.85 13.77
N ARG A 137 8.34 0.58 13.47
CA ARG A 137 8.84 -0.10 12.28
C ARG A 137 8.34 0.57 11.00
N HIS A 138 7.05 0.90 10.91
CA HIS A 138 6.48 1.59 9.76
C HIS A 138 7.07 2.99 9.57
N ILE A 139 7.25 3.75 10.65
CA ILE A 139 7.89 5.08 10.60
C ILE A 139 9.33 4.97 10.09
N ASN A 140 10.12 4.07 10.67
CA ASN A 140 11.52 3.87 10.30
C ASN A 140 11.66 3.37 8.85
N ASN A 141 10.81 2.47 8.40
CA ASN A 141 10.79 2.00 7.02
C ASN A 141 10.50 3.16 6.05
N THR A 142 9.52 4.00 6.36
CA THR A 142 9.18 5.16 5.52
C THR A 142 10.34 6.18 5.48
N ARG A 143 10.99 6.43 6.61
CA ARG A 143 12.17 7.31 6.69
C ARG A 143 13.34 6.84 5.83
N LYS A 144 13.46 5.54 5.53
CA LYS A 144 14.49 4.99 4.62
C LYS A 144 14.40 5.57 3.21
N PHE A 145 13.21 5.92 2.77
CA PHE A 145 13.00 6.57 1.47
C PHE A 145 13.32 8.07 1.47
N GLY A 146 13.76 8.63 2.60
CA GLY A 146 14.13 10.04 2.73
C GLY A 146 12.95 11.00 2.73
N ILE A 147 11.74 10.51 2.99
CA ILE A 147 10.50 11.29 3.00
C ILE A 147 10.12 11.63 4.45
N PRO A 148 9.72 12.87 4.73
CA PRO A 148 9.14 13.25 6.02
C PRO A 148 7.88 12.47 6.34
N VAL A 149 7.67 12.15 7.62
CA VAL A 149 6.55 11.34 8.10
C VAL A 149 5.74 12.12 9.14
N ALA A 150 4.43 12.08 9.01
CA ALA A 150 3.48 12.42 10.07
C ALA A 150 2.63 11.21 10.43
N VAL A 151 2.09 11.17 11.64
CA VAL A 151 1.16 10.13 12.09
C VAL A 151 -0.22 10.74 12.29
N ALA A 152 -1.23 10.10 11.70
CA ALA A 152 -2.64 10.40 11.91
C ALA A 152 -3.24 9.31 12.81
N VAL A 153 -3.72 9.67 13.98
CA VAL A 153 -4.46 8.76 14.85
C VAL A 153 -5.92 8.78 14.45
N ASN A 154 -6.38 7.73 13.77
CA ASN A 154 -7.80 7.57 13.48
C ASN A 154 -8.52 7.14 14.78
N HIS A 155 -9.16 8.11 15.43
CA HIS A 155 -9.76 7.96 16.75
C HIS A 155 -11.12 7.24 16.68
N PHE A 156 -11.32 6.30 17.59
CA PHE A 156 -12.60 5.65 17.82
C PHE A 156 -13.18 6.05 19.18
N ALA A 157 -14.50 6.13 19.28
CA ALA A 157 -15.19 6.48 20.51
C ALA A 157 -14.87 5.58 21.73
N SER A 158 -14.34 4.38 21.48
CA SER A 158 -13.90 3.44 22.52
C SER A 158 -12.44 3.66 22.98
N ASP A 159 -11.69 4.53 22.33
CA ASP A 159 -10.30 4.78 22.69
C ASP A 159 -10.27 5.67 23.95
N SER A 160 -9.53 5.25 24.96
CA SER A 160 -9.45 6.05 26.20
C SER A 160 -8.48 7.21 26.05
N ASN A 161 -8.73 8.30 26.80
CA ASN A 161 -7.82 9.44 26.82
C ASN A 161 -6.39 9.06 27.26
N LYS A 162 -6.24 8.05 28.12
CA LYS A 162 -4.93 7.55 28.56
C LYS A 162 -4.18 6.91 27.40
N GLU A 163 -4.87 6.07 26.62
CA GLU A 163 -4.27 5.41 25.44
C GLU A 163 -3.91 6.44 24.36
N VAL A 164 -4.78 7.40 24.09
CA VAL A 164 -4.54 8.48 23.13
C VAL A 164 -3.33 9.32 23.55
N ASN A 165 -3.28 9.79 24.79
CA ASN A 165 -2.16 10.60 25.29
C ASN A 165 -0.86 9.82 25.27
N PHE A 166 -0.88 8.54 25.66
CA PHE A 166 0.30 7.69 25.62
C PHE A 166 0.87 7.56 24.19
N LEU A 167 0.03 7.37 23.18
CA LEU A 167 0.44 7.31 21.79
C LEU A 167 1.01 8.65 21.29
N ILE A 168 0.36 9.77 21.68
CA ILE A 168 0.84 11.11 21.33
C ILE A 168 2.22 11.37 21.93
N ASP A 169 2.41 11.07 23.20
CA ASP A 169 3.70 11.25 23.87
C ASP A 169 4.80 10.37 23.28
N PHE A 170 4.47 9.13 22.95
CA PHE A 170 5.41 8.25 22.22
C PHE A 170 5.86 8.87 20.90
N CYS A 171 4.95 9.32 20.06
CA CYS A 171 5.32 9.88 18.76
C CYS A 171 6.13 11.18 18.89
N LYS A 172 5.77 12.06 19.83
CA LYS A 172 6.55 13.27 20.12
C LYS A 172 7.99 12.93 20.55
N ASN A 173 8.15 11.99 21.47
CA ASN A 173 9.46 11.53 21.93
C ASN A 173 10.26 10.83 20.81
N PHE A 174 9.57 10.19 19.87
CA PHE A 174 10.14 9.56 18.69
C PHE A 174 10.50 10.57 17.58
N GLY A 175 10.18 11.85 17.78
CA GLY A 175 10.47 12.94 16.84
C GLY A 175 9.63 12.84 15.56
N VAL A 176 8.33 12.56 15.70
CA VAL A 176 7.36 12.51 14.59
C VAL A 176 6.14 13.36 14.94
N ASP A 177 5.74 14.20 14.01
CA ASP A 177 4.50 14.97 14.14
C ASP A 177 3.30 14.00 14.16
N ILE A 178 2.37 14.25 15.08
CA ILE A 178 1.18 13.42 15.27
C ILE A 178 -0.07 14.30 15.43
N SER A 179 -1.15 13.88 14.79
CA SER A 179 -2.47 14.55 14.90
C SER A 179 -3.56 13.54 15.24
N LEU A 180 -4.43 13.89 16.18
CA LEU A 180 -5.64 13.13 16.47
C LEU A 180 -6.70 13.49 15.42
N CYS A 181 -7.29 12.48 14.78
CA CYS A 181 -8.27 12.65 13.72
C CYS A 181 -9.62 12.11 14.15
N THR A 182 -10.62 12.99 14.24
CA THR A 182 -12.01 12.69 14.62
C THR A 182 -12.98 12.79 13.43
N HIS A 183 -12.46 12.58 12.22
CA HIS A 183 -13.21 12.76 10.97
C HIS A 183 -14.45 11.86 10.84
N TRP A 184 -14.51 10.76 11.57
CA TRP A 184 -15.70 9.91 11.60
C TRP A 184 -16.93 10.65 12.12
N SER A 185 -16.77 11.45 13.18
CA SER A 185 -17.85 12.24 13.78
C SER A 185 -17.92 13.66 13.24
N ASP A 186 -16.76 14.27 12.95
CA ASP A 186 -16.63 15.71 12.75
C ASP A 186 -16.29 16.09 11.29
N GLY A 187 -16.27 15.09 10.39
CA GLY A 187 -15.92 15.29 8.98
C GLY A 187 -14.54 15.91 8.81
N GLY A 188 -14.38 16.80 7.85
CA GLY A 188 -13.14 17.51 7.59
C GLY A 188 -12.65 18.39 8.73
N ASN A 189 -13.57 18.87 9.60
CA ASN A 189 -13.18 19.62 10.79
C ASN A 189 -12.30 18.79 11.72
N GLY A 190 -12.55 17.49 11.82
CA GLY A 190 -11.76 16.55 12.63
C GLY A 190 -10.35 16.25 12.10
N THR A 191 -9.94 16.82 10.96
CA THR A 191 -8.60 16.62 10.36
C THR A 191 -7.85 17.92 10.09
N LYS A 192 -8.34 19.07 10.55
CA LYS A 192 -7.69 20.39 10.31
C LYS A 192 -6.25 20.44 10.84
N ASP A 193 -6.01 19.88 12.02
CA ASP A 193 -4.66 19.86 12.62
C ASP A 193 -3.70 18.99 11.79
N LEU A 194 -4.19 17.85 11.30
CA LEU A 194 -3.43 17.03 10.37
C LEU A 194 -3.09 17.78 9.08
N ALA A 195 -4.09 18.45 8.48
CA ALA A 195 -3.89 19.23 7.27
C ALA A 195 -2.83 20.33 7.48
N SER A 196 -2.94 21.08 8.58
CA SER A 196 -1.96 22.12 8.95
C SER A 196 -0.54 21.52 9.14
N THR A 197 -0.45 20.37 9.77
CA THR A 197 0.82 19.64 9.96
C THR A 197 1.43 19.23 8.64
N VAL A 198 0.64 18.64 7.73
CA VAL A 198 1.10 18.23 6.40
C VAL A 198 1.58 19.43 5.58
N VAL A 199 0.81 20.52 5.54
CA VAL A 199 1.21 21.75 4.85
C VAL A 199 2.53 22.30 5.39
N LYS A 200 2.68 22.34 6.72
CA LYS A 200 3.93 22.77 7.37
C LYS A 200 5.11 21.88 6.97
N ILE A 201 4.94 20.57 6.92
CA ILE A 201 5.97 19.63 6.52
C ILE A 201 6.35 19.86 5.05
N CYS A 202 5.37 19.89 4.14
CA CYS A 202 5.61 20.09 2.71
C CYS A 202 6.35 21.40 2.41
N ASN A 203 6.05 22.47 3.16
CA ASN A 203 6.69 23.78 2.94
C ASN A 203 8.09 23.92 3.58
N LYS A 204 8.43 23.14 4.59
CA LYS A 204 9.67 23.31 5.37
C LYS A 204 10.71 22.22 5.17
N SER A 205 10.31 21.02 4.79
CA SER A 205 11.22 19.88 4.77
C SER A 205 12.06 19.84 3.49
N LYS A 206 13.35 19.56 3.66
CA LYS A 206 14.19 19.16 2.53
C LYS A 206 13.89 17.69 2.24
N ASN A 207 13.20 17.46 1.15
CA ASN A 207 12.93 16.11 0.66
C ASN A 207 14.23 15.50 0.11
N THR A 208 14.70 14.42 0.73
CA THR A 208 15.87 13.64 0.32
C THR A 208 15.47 12.32 -0.31
N PHE A 209 14.40 12.36 -1.08
CA PHE A 209 13.76 11.18 -1.69
C PHE A 209 14.75 10.26 -2.39
N ARG A 210 14.63 8.97 -2.13
CA ARG A 210 15.38 7.90 -2.76
C ARG A 210 14.58 6.61 -2.84
N TYR A 211 14.91 5.78 -3.80
CA TYR A 211 14.37 4.43 -3.89
C TYR A 211 15.13 3.47 -2.97
N LEU A 212 14.50 2.36 -2.62
CA LEU A 212 15.13 1.35 -1.77
C LEU A 212 16.28 0.64 -2.46
N TYR A 213 16.20 0.47 -3.78
CA TYR A 213 17.22 -0.21 -4.59
C TYR A 213 17.35 0.44 -5.97
N GLU A 214 18.50 0.19 -6.61
CA GLU A 214 18.79 0.64 -7.97
C GLU A 214 18.16 -0.29 -9.01
N ASP A 215 17.81 0.26 -10.19
CA ASP A 215 17.22 -0.52 -11.29
C ASP A 215 18.14 -1.62 -11.79
N LYS A 216 19.46 -1.40 -11.74
CA LYS A 216 20.48 -2.35 -12.23
C LYS A 216 20.73 -3.55 -11.31
N LEU A 217 20.22 -3.49 -10.06
CA LEU A 217 20.38 -4.60 -9.13
C LEU A 217 19.69 -5.85 -9.70
N PRO A 218 20.31 -7.05 -9.64
CA PRO A 218 19.69 -8.30 -10.07
C PRO A 218 18.32 -8.51 -9.37
N LEU A 219 17.36 -9.11 -10.07
CA LEU A 219 15.99 -9.24 -9.58
C LEU A 219 15.91 -9.92 -8.21
N PHE A 220 16.64 -11.01 -8.01
CA PHE A 220 16.65 -11.67 -6.71
C PHE A 220 17.24 -10.79 -5.61
N LYS A 221 18.27 -9.98 -5.91
CA LYS A 221 18.85 -9.03 -4.98
C LYS A 221 17.91 -7.88 -4.60
N LYS A 222 17.03 -7.45 -5.52
CA LYS A 222 15.95 -6.51 -5.18
C LYS A 222 14.99 -7.12 -4.17
N ILE A 223 14.62 -8.40 -4.35
CA ILE A 223 13.75 -9.12 -3.41
C ILE A 223 14.41 -9.24 -2.04
N GLU A 224 15.71 -9.63 -2.00
CA GLU A 224 16.48 -9.68 -0.75
C GLU A 224 16.52 -8.31 -0.06
N LYS A 225 16.71 -7.23 -0.84
CA LYS A 225 16.76 -5.87 -0.30
C LYS A 225 15.44 -5.48 0.38
N ILE A 226 14.30 -5.75 -0.26
CA ILE A 226 12.97 -5.52 0.33
C ILE A 226 12.78 -6.38 1.58
N GLY A 227 13.08 -7.68 1.49
CA GLY A 227 12.93 -8.63 2.60
C GLY A 227 13.73 -8.22 3.83
N GLN A 228 14.98 -7.84 3.64
CA GLN A 228 15.88 -7.46 4.73
C GLN A 228 15.59 -6.07 5.27
N GLU A 229 15.42 -5.08 4.40
CA GLU A 229 15.30 -3.68 4.82
C GLU A 229 13.90 -3.29 5.30
N ILE A 230 12.85 -3.84 4.68
CA ILE A 230 11.45 -3.47 5.00
C ILE A 230 10.85 -4.48 5.98
N TYR A 231 11.04 -5.78 5.73
CA TYR A 231 10.43 -6.82 6.57
C TYR A 231 11.34 -7.29 7.70
N HIS A 232 12.64 -6.96 7.67
CA HIS A 232 13.66 -7.44 8.61
C HIS A 232 13.77 -8.97 8.68
N ALA A 233 13.57 -9.61 7.54
CA ALA A 233 13.86 -11.01 7.37
C ALA A 233 15.38 -11.26 7.49
N SER A 234 15.78 -12.37 8.11
CA SER A 234 17.18 -12.79 8.14
C SER A 234 17.65 -13.29 6.79
N GLU A 235 16.74 -13.94 6.06
CA GLU A 235 17.03 -14.57 4.78
C GLU A 235 15.79 -14.55 3.86
N VAL A 236 16.06 -14.48 2.55
CA VAL A 236 15.07 -14.69 1.49
C VAL A 236 15.41 -15.97 0.76
N VAL A 237 14.49 -16.92 0.78
CA VAL A 237 14.70 -18.23 0.15
C VAL A 237 13.78 -18.43 -1.05
N ALA A 238 14.30 -19.09 -2.07
CA ALA A 238 13.55 -19.48 -3.25
C ALA A 238 14.11 -20.79 -3.79
N ASP A 239 13.25 -21.62 -4.35
CA ASP A 239 13.67 -22.84 -5.01
C ASP A 239 14.43 -22.58 -6.33
N THR A 240 15.02 -23.61 -6.88
CA THR A 240 15.79 -23.53 -8.13
C THR A 240 14.91 -23.08 -9.31
N LYS A 241 13.63 -23.47 -9.33
CA LYS A 241 12.68 -23.10 -10.40
C LYS A 241 12.45 -21.59 -10.41
N VAL A 242 12.14 -21.00 -9.25
CA VAL A 242 11.93 -19.55 -9.10
C VAL A 242 13.21 -18.77 -9.46
N ARG A 243 14.36 -19.22 -8.96
CA ARG A 243 15.66 -18.58 -9.28
C ARG A 243 15.98 -18.62 -10.78
N ASN A 244 15.71 -19.74 -11.44
CA ASN A 244 15.90 -19.87 -12.89
C ASN A 244 14.92 -19.00 -13.68
N GLN A 245 13.67 -18.88 -13.22
CA GLN A 245 12.67 -18.01 -13.85
C GLN A 245 13.06 -16.53 -13.76
N LEU A 246 13.58 -16.07 -12.63
CA LEU A 246 14.09 -14.70 -12.48
C LEU A 246 15.29 -14.45 -13.44
N LYS A 247 16.24 -15.39 -13.52
CA LYS A 247 17.35 -15.29 -14.50
C LYS A 247 16.85 -15.26 -15.94
N ASP A 248 15.79 -15.99 -16.26
CA ASP A 248 15.17 -15.97 -17.59
C ASP A 248 14.51 -14.62 -17.88
N PHE A 249 13.84 -14.00 -16.89
CA PHE A 249 13.34 -12.65 -17.03
C PHE A 249 14.46 -11.64 -17.27
N GLU A 250 15.59 -11.74 -16.56
CA GLU A 250 16.76 -10.88 -16.77
C GLU A 250 17.31 -11.03 -18.20
N LYS A 251 17.49 -12.25 -18.69
CA LYS A 251 17.95 -12.53 -20.07
C LYS A 251 17.01 -11.96 -21.13
N LYS A 252 15.70 -11.90 -20.85
CA LYS A 252 14.69 -11.35 -21.74
C LYS A 252 14.55 -9.82 -21.64
N GLY A 253 15.43 -9.15 -20.89
CA GLY A 253 15.46 -7.69 -20.77
C GLY A 253 14.61 -7.11 -19.64
N TYR A 254 13.99 -7.92 -18.80
CA TYR A 254 13.14 -7.50 -17.69
C TYR A 254 13.90 -7.26 -16.37
N GLY A 255 15.23 -7.34 -16.37
CA GLY A 255 16.06 -7.20 -15.16
C GLY A 255 15.95 -5.84 -14.46
N LYS A 256 15.53 -4.79 -15.17
CA LYS A 256 15.34 -3.45 -14.58
C LYS A 256 13.99 -3.25 -13.93
N LEU A 257 13.04 -4.18 -14.12
CA LEU A 257 11.69 -4.02 -13.56
C LEU A 257 11.70 -4.00 -12.03
N PRO A 258 10.81 -3.20 -11.42
CA PRO A 258 10.62 -3.21 -9.98
C PRO A 258 9.91 -4.48 -9.49
N ILE A 259 10.00 -4.70 -8.20
CA ILE A 259 9.44 -5.86 -7.51
C ILE A 259 8.14 -5.47 -6.80
N CYS A 260 7.12 -6.31 -6.93
CA CYS A 260 5.86 -6.22 -6.21
C CYS A 260 5.75 -7.43 -5.29
N VAL A 261 6.12 -7.29 -4.02
CA VAL A 261 6.00 -8.38 -3.06
C VAL A 261 4.55 -8.55 -2.64
N ALA A 262 4.07 -9.77 -2.75
CA ALA A 262 2.75 -10.22 -2.33
C ALA A 262 2.90 -11.17 -1.13
N LYS A 263 2.46 -10.71 0.06
CA LYS A 263 2.49 -11.47 1.31
C LYS A 263 1.27 -11.11 2.17
N THR A 264 1.09 -11.79 3.30
CA THR A 264 0.04 -11.41 4.25
C THR A 264 0.18 -9.96 4.69
N GLN A 265 -0.95 -9.26 4.78
CA GLN A 265 -1.02 -7.87 5.28
C GLN A 265 -1.03 -7.78 6.82
N TYR A 266 -1.08 -8.89 7.53
CA TYR A 266 -1.22 -8.93 8.99
C TYR A 266 0.08 -9.00 9.77
N SER A 267 1.23 -9.12 9.08
CA SER A 267 2.56 -9.23 9.68
C SER A 267 3.61 -8.72 8.72
N PHE A 268 4.76 -8.27 9.23
CA PHE A 268 5.96 -8.07 8.41
C PHE A 268 6.53 -9.38 7.86
N SER A 269 6.24 -10.52 8.50
CA SER A 269 6.60 -11.85 8.00
C SER A 269 5.55 -12.41 7.04
N THR A 270 5.72 -13.65 6.62
CA THR A 270 4.70 -14.42 5.87
C THR A 270 3.74 -15.18 6.79
N ASP A 271 3.98 -15.18 8.10
CA ASP A 271 3.10 -15.75 9.11
C ASP A 271 2.20 -14.67 9.71
N PRO A 272 0.86 -14.71 9.48
CA PRO A 272 -0.07 -13.72 10.00
C PRO A 272 -0.21 -13.73 11.54
N SER A 273 0.28 -14.77 12.22
CA SER A 273 0.26 -14.86 13.68
C SER A 273 1.36 -14.06 14.35
N LEU A 274 2.48 -13.81 13.66
CA LEU A 274 3.58 -13.02 14.17
C LEU A 274 3.24 -11.52 14.17
N LYS A 275 2.73 -11.03 15.28
CA LYS A 275 2.31 -9.65 15.48
C LYS A 275 3.47 -8.72 15.87
N GLY A 276 3.18 -7.43 15.97
CA GLY A 276 4.17 -6.41 16.35
C GLY A 276 5.18 -6.14 15.23
N ALA A 277 6.45 -6.29 15.52
CA ALA A 277 7.55 -6.07 14.57
C ALA A 277 8.52 -7.27 14.55
N PRO A 278 8.10 -8.43 14.01
CA PRO A 278 8.95 -9.61 13.95
C PRO A 278 10.25 -9.35 13.19
N THR A 279 11.32 -10.00 13.62
CA THR A 279 12.66 -9.96 13.00
C THR A 279 13.21 -11.37 12.88
N GLY A 280 14.22 -11.54 12.01
CA GLY A 280 14.96 -12.80 11.92
C GLY A 280 14.18 -13.97 11.30
N HIS A 281 12.99 -13.71 10.79
CA HIS A 281 12.22 -14.72 10.07
C HIS A 281 12.77 -14.92 8.64
N VAL A 282 12.47 -16.07 8.07
CA VAL A 282 12.76 -16.39 6.67
C VAL A 282 11.60 -15.90 5.79
N LEU A 283 11.91 -15.27 4.66
CA LEU A 283 10.94 -14.87 3.64
C LEU A 283 10.96 -15.87 2.47
N PRO A 284 10.01 -16.82 2.39
CA PRO A 284 9.96 -17.79 1.32
C PRO A 284 9.28 -17.22 0.08
N VAL A 285 9.98 -17.23 -1.05
CA VAL A 285 9.44 -16.90 -2.37
C VAL A 285 8.92 -18.19 -3.01
N ARG A 286 7.60 -18.29 -3.18
CA ARG A 286 6.93 -19.47 -3.77
C ARG A 286 6.79 -19.40 -5.28
N GLU A 287 6.56 -18.21 -5.79
CA GLU A 287 6.27 -18.00 -7.20
C GLU A 287 6.66 -16.59 -7.63
N VAL A 288 7.04 -16.42 -8.90
CA VAL A 288 7.22 -15.11 -9.52
C VAL A 288 6.41 -15.03 -10.81
N ARG A 289 5.78 -13.88 -11.05
CA ARG A 289 4.96 -13.61 -12.24
C ARG A 289 5.38 -12.31 -12.89
N LEU A 290 5.58 -12.34 -14.18
CA LEU A 290 5.86 -11.14 -14.96
C LEU A 290 4.56 -10.44 -15.34
N SER A 291 4.35 -9.23 -14.87
CA SER A 291 3.31 -8.31 -15.32
C SER A 291 3.88 -7.38 -16.39
N SER A 292 4.12 -7.91 -17.58
CA SER A 292 4.88 -7.22 -18.64
C SER A 292 4.24 -5.89 -19.08
N GLY A 293 2.91 -5.83 -19.16
CA GLY A 293 2.18 -4.61 -19.53
C GLY A 293 2.23 -3.52 -18.46
N ALA A 294 2.16 -3.90 -17.19
CA ALA A 294 2.28 -2.99 -16.04
C ALA A 294 3.75 -2.73 -15.67
N GLU A 295 4.68 -3.55 -16.20
CA GLU A 295 6.13 -3.45 -16.05
C GLU A 295 6.62 -3.55 -14.60
N PHE A 296 6.21 -4.61 -13.90
CA PHE A 296 6.76 -5.05 -12.63
C PHE A 296 6.70 -6.58 -12.51
N ILE A 297 7.42 -7.12 -11.54
CA ILE A 297 7.44 -8.55 -11.24
C ILE A 297 6.76 -8.79 -9.91
N VAL A 298 5.68 -9.57 -9.93
CA VAL A 298 4.99 -10.02 -8.71
C VAL A 298 5.78 -11.17 -8.10
N VAL A 299 6.05 -11.06 -6.81
CA VAL A 299 6.80 -12.04 -6.01
C VAL A 299 5.89 -12.53 -4.90
N ILE A 300 5.42 -13.77 -5.00
CA ILE A 300 4.47 -14.36 -4.04
C ILE A 300 5.25 -15.02 -2.92
N CYS A 301 5.05 -14.50 -1.70
CA CYS A 301 5.69 -14.96 -0.49
C CYS A 301 4.64 -15.53 0.49
N GLY A 302 4.76 -16.80 0.80
CA GLY A 302 3.82 -17.50 1.67
C GLY A 302 2.45 -17.76 1.02
N GLU A 303 1.46 -18.03 1.85
CA GLU A 303 0.06 -18.19 1.41
C GLU A 303 -0.65 -16.85 1.44
N ILE A 304 -1.16 -16.43 0.29
CA ILE A 304 -1.84 -15.15 0.16
C ILE A 304 -3.09 -15.26 -0.70
N MET A 305 -4.01 -14.37 -0.43
CA MET A 305 -5.16 -14.12 -1.27
C MET A 305 -4.75 -13.22 -2.44
N THR A 306 -4.89 -13.72 -3.66
CA THR A 306 -4.56 -12.99 -4.90
C THR A 306 -5.75 -12.24 -5.49
N MET A 307 -6.92 -12.41 -4.89
CA MET A 307 -8.16 -11.69 -5.21
C MET A 307 -8.86 -11.28 -3.93
N PRO A 308 -9.67 -10.21 -3.93
CA PRO A 308 -10.57 -9.92 -2.81
C PRO A 308 -11.44 -11.13 -2.50
N GLY A 309 -11.57 -11.48 -1.21
CA GLY A 309 -12.46 -12.56 -0.77
C GLY A 309 -13.91 -12.19 -1.07
N LEU A 310 -14.63 -13.11 -1.70
CA LEU A 310 -16.08 -13.00 -1.84
C LEU A 310 -16.76 -13.63 -0.62
N PRO A 311 -17.88 -13.07 -0.13
CA PRO A 311 -18.66 -13.71 0.93
C PRO A 311 -19.25 -15.01 0.42
N GLU A 312 -19.55 -15.96 1.32
CA GLU A 312 -20.19 -17.23 1.01
C GLU A 312 -21.55 -17.04 0.32
N ARG A 313 -22.29 -15.99 0.74
CA ARG A 313 -23.47 -15.49 0.04
C ARG A 313 -23.15 -14.14 -0.60
N PRO A 314 -22.98 -14.11 -1.92
CA PRO A 314 -22.66 -12.86 -2.61
C PRO A 314 -23.86 -11.89 -2.62
N ALA A 315 -23.59 -10.59 -2.52
CA ALA A 315 -24.62 -9.56 -2.62
C ALA A 315 -25.45 -9.66 -3.93
N ALA A 316 -24.85 -10.23 -4.97
CA ALA A 316 -25.50 -10.47 -6.26
C ALA A 316 -26.80 -11.29 -6.16
N GLU A 317 -26.98 -12.13 -5.15
CA GLU A 317 -28.21 -12.89 -4.93
C GLU A 317 -29.41 -11.99 -4.56
N ASN A 318 -29.13 -10.80 -4.00
CA ASN A 318 -30.15 -9.85 -3.55
C ASN A 318 -30.28 -8.64 -4.48
N ILE A 319 -29.29 -8.41 -5.38
CA ILE A 319 -29.30 -7.28 -6.28
C ILE A 319 -30.32 -7.54 -7.40
N LYS A 320 -31.27 -6.63 -7.53
CA LYS A 320 -32.32 -6.69 -8.57
C LYS A 320 -32.80 -5.30 -8.94
N VAL A 321 -33.47 -5.20 -10.05
CA VAL A 321 -34.21 -3.99 -10.45
C VAL A 321 -35.68 -4.23 -10.07
N ASN A 322 -36.29 -3.29 -9.34
CA ASN A 322 -37.70 -3.35 -8.96
C ASN A 322 -38.62 -2.90 -10.13
N LYS A 323 -39.93 -2.90 -9.89
CA LYS A 323 -40.92 -2.55 -10.93
C LYS A 323 -40.84 -1.08 -11.39
N ASP A 324 -40.28 -0.22 -10.57
CA ASP A 324 -40.13 1.21 -10.84
C ASP A 324 -38.77 1.52 -11.50
N GLY A 325 -37.95 0.49 -11.79
CA GLY A 325 -36.65 0.65 -12.43
C GLY A 325 -35.52 0.98 -11.48
N GLU A 326 -35.74 0.92 -10.15
CA GLU A 326 -34.72 1.22 -9.15
C GLU A 326 -33.93 -0.02 -8.75
N VAL A 327 -32.67 0.15 -8.43
CA VAL A 327 -31.79 -0.93 -7.98
C VAL A 327 -31.96 -1.16 -6.49
N GLU A 328 -32.27 -2.41 -6.09
CA GLU A 328 -32.39 -2.87 -4.73
C GLU A 328 -31.28 -3.85 -4.38
N GLY A 329 -30.91 -3.97 -3.08
CA GLY A 329 -30.00 -4.98 -2.58
C GLY A 329 -28.52 -4.68 -2.73
N LEU A 330 -28.14 -3.44 -3.00
CA LEU A 330 -26.72 -3.03 -3.05
C LEU A 330 -26.07 -2.91 -1.66
N PHE A 331 -26.90 -2.67 -0.60
CA PHE A 331 -26.48 -2.47 0.78
C PHE A 331 -27.35 -3.26 1.74
#